data_52dfcce6489fc55d1334dcde7703a309
#
_entry.id   52dfcce6489fc55d1334dcde7703a309
#
_cell.length_a   1.000
_cell.length_b   1.000
_cell.length_c   1.000
_cell.angle_alpha   90.00
_cell.angle_beta   90.00
_cell.angle_gamma   90.00
#
_symmetry.space_group_name_H-M   'P 1'
#
loop_
_entity.id
_entity.type
_entity.pdbx_description
1 polymer ?
#
loop_
_entity_poly.entity_id
_entity_poly.type
_entity_poly.pdbx_seq_one_letter_code
_entity_poly.pdbx_strand_id
1 'polypeptide(L)'
;DLIKLFLKKGIQVTICDRKDPDKMGDVYNQLKSLGAEFCLGDTYLDTLTDFDVVFRSPGMYFNNPKLADARKKGVVITSEMEVFFDLCPCKIYAVTGSDGKTTTTTIIAGLLEKSGKKVYKGGNIGKALLPLIEEINENDAAVVELSSFQLISMRKSPDVAVITNIAPNHLDVHGTMEEYIDSKKNLIIHQNAFSKTVPVSYTHLTLP
;
A
#
# COMPACT_ATOMS: atom_id res chain seq x y z
N ASP A 1 12.11 2.35 -7.54
CA ASP A 1 11.30 3.22 -8.42
C ASP A 1 10.75 4.44 -7.67
N LEU A 2 10.06 4.28 -6.50
CA LEU A 2 9.50 5.39 -5.73
C LEU A 2 10.56 6.42 -5.29
N ILE A 3 11.67 5.97 -4.75
CA ILE A 3 12.79 6.82 -4.34
C ILE A 3 13.31 7.64 -5.53
N LYS A 4 13.47 7.00 -6.68
CA LYS A 4 13.92 7.67 -7.92
C LYS A 4 12.93 8.75 -8.38
N LEU A 5 11.62 8.49 -8.26
CA LEU A 5 10.59 9.50 -8.55
C LEU A 5 10.74 10.72 -7.65
N PHE A 6 10.90 10.52 -6.35
CA PHE A 6 11.02 11.63 -5.40
C PHE A 6 12.29 12.45 -5.62
N LEU A 7 13.43 11.78 -5.81
CA LEU A 7 14.69 12.47 -6.12
C LEU A 7 14.61 13.26 -7.42
N LYS A 8 13.99 12.70 -8.46
CA LYS A 8 13.74 13.42 -9.73
C LYS A 8 12.85 14.66 -9.55
N LYS A 9 11.95 14.63 -8.58
CA LYS A 9 11.08 15.77 -8.21
C LYS A 9 11.77 16.78 -7.30
N GLY A 10 13.04 16.59 -6.97
CA GLY A 10 13.80 17.48 -6.07
C GLY A 10 13.43 17.32 -4.59
N ILE A 11 12.76 16.22 -4.22
CA ILE A 11 12.44 15.92 -2.83
C ILE A 11 13.68 15.27 -2.18
N GLN A 12 14.08 15.79 -1.03
CA GLN A 12 15.14 15.19 -0.23
C GLN A 12 14.65 13.86 0.35
N VAL A 13 15.40 12.78 0.14
CA VAL A 13 15.00 11.43 0.53
C VAL A 13 16.08 10.78 1.37
N THR A 14 15.70 10.35 2.58
CA THR A 14 16.52 9.51 3.44
C THR A 14 15.93 8.10 3.50
N ILE A 15 16.75 7.10 3.22
CA ILE A 15 16.38 5.69 3.25
C ILE A 15 16.74 5.12 4.61
N CYS A 16 15.73 4.68 5.35
CA CYS A 16 15.90 4.06 6.65
C CYS A 16 15.74 2.54 6.52
N ASP A 17 16.81 1.78 6.77
CA ASP A 17 16.77 0.31 6.71
C ASP A 17 17.67 -0.29 7.80
N ARG A 18 17.24 -1.45 8.32
CA ARG A 18 18.04 -2.20 9.31
C ARG A 18 19.31 -2.84 8.71
N LYS A 19 19.35 -2.96 7.39
CA LYS A 19 20.53 -3.52 6.70
C LYS A 19 21.68 -2.55 6.69
N ASP A 20 22.90 -3.07 6.86
CA ASP A 20 24.12 -2.32 6.61
C ASP A 20 24.33 -2.09 5.11
N PRO A 21 25.13 -1.09 4.69
CA PRO A 21 25.41 -0.79 3.29
C PRO A 21 25.87 -2.02 2.47
N ASP A 22 26.74 -2.86 3.04
CA ASP A 22 27.27 -4.06 2.39
C ASP A 22 26.19 -5.09 2.04
N LYS A 23 25.09 -5.12 2.81
CA LYS A 23 23.94 -6.00 2.58
C LYS A 23 22.93 -5.46 1.58
N MET A 24 23.06 -4.20 1.17
CA MET A 24 22.20 -3.56 0.17
C MET A 24 22.74 -3.73 -1.26
N GLY A 25 24.01 -4.10 -1.41
CA GLY A 25 24.68 -4.33 -2.70
C GLY A 25 24.66 -3.10 -3.60
N ASP A 26 24.53 -3.32 -4.91
CA ASP A 26 24.58 -2.26 -5.93
C ASP A 26 23.49 -1.20 -5.77
N VAL A 27 22.36 -1.55 -5.12
CA VAL A 27 21.24 -0.63 -4.89
C VAL A 27 21.67 0.55 -4.01
N TYR A 28 22.52 0.31 -3.01
CA TYR A 28 23.06 1.37 -2.15
C TYR A 28 23.81 2.42 -2.97
N ASN A 29 24.80 1.97 -3.77
CA ASN A 29 25.62 2.87 -4.59
C ASN A 29 24.78 3.61 -5.63
N GLN A 30 23.81 2.93 -6.27
CA GLN A 30 22.91 3.53 -7.25
C GLN A 30 22.05 4.65 -6.63
N LEU A 31 21.44 4.41 -5.47
CA LEU A 31 20.59 5.41 -4.83
C LEU A 31 21.40 6.55 -4.23
N LYS A 32 22.59 6.25 -3.69
CA LYS A 32 23.54 7.27 -3.20
C LYS A 32 24.01 8.20 -4.33
N SER A 33 24.32 7.66 -5.49
CA SER A 33 24.74 8.47 -6.65
C SER A 33 23.61 9.37 -7.18
N LEU A 34 22.35 9.04 -6.90
CA LEU A 34 21.17 9.86 -7.21
C LEU A 34 20.84 10.90 -6.14
N GLY A 35 21.63 10.98 -5.06
CA GLY A 35 21.46 11.98 -3.99
C GLY A 35 20.60 11.51 -2.81
N ALA A 36 20.28 10.20 -2.69
CA ALA A 36 19.62 9.70 -1.51
C ALA A 36 20.55 9.70 -0.29
N GLU A 37 20.01 10.07 0.86
CA GLU A 37 20.64 9.91 2.16
C GLU A 37 20.26 8.57 2.80
N PHE A 38 21.00 8.13 3.82
CA PHE A 38 20.78 6.84 4.45
C PHE A 38 20.90 6.92 5.97
N CYS A 39 19.97 6.27 6.65
CA CYS A 39 19.99 5.98 8.07
C CYS A 39 19.87 4.45 8.23
N LEU A 40 20.99 3.77 8.51
CA LEU A 40 21.09 2.32 8.41
C LEU A 40 21.49 1.68 9.75
N GLY A 41 21.30 0.35 9.83
CA GLY A 41 21.65 -0.42 11.02
C GLY A 41 20.60 -0.36 12.12
N ASP A 42 20.99 -0.70 13.35
CA ASP A 42 20.03 -0.91 14.45
C ASP A 42 19.29 0.38 14.90
N THR A 43 19.86 1.55 14.61
CA THR A 43 19.30 2.87 14.98
C THR A 43 18.51 3.53 13.85
N TYR A 44 18.21 2.82 12.77
CA TYR A 44 17.56 3.37 11.56
C TYR A 44 16.20 4.05 11.77
N LEU A 45 15.57 3.86 12.91
CA LEU A 45 14.30 4.49 13.27
C LEU A 45 14.43 5.65 14.27
N ASP A 46 15.65 5.96 14.73
CA ASP A 46 15.82 6.93 15.82
C ASP A 46 15.62 8.38 15.34
N THR A 47 15.84 8.63 14.06
CA THR A 47 15.71 9.95 13.42
C THR A 47 14.34 10.20 12.79
N LEU A 48 13.36 9.31 12.95
CA LEU A 48 12.04 9.46 12.30
C LEU A 48 11.32 10.76 12.65
N THR A 49 11.63 11.36 13.79
CA THR A 49 11.05 12.63 14.23
C THR A 49 11.63 13.86 13.55
N ASP A 50 12.67 13.71 12.75
CA ASP A 50 13.39 14.80 12.07
C ASP A 50 12.86 14.99 10.63
N PHE A 51 11.90 14.16 10.21
CA PHE A 51 11.32 14.21 8.87
C PHE A 51 9.90 14.82 8.90
N ASP A 52 9.53 15.47 7.80
CA ASP A 52 8.16 15.94 7.59
C ASP A 52 7.21 14.78 7.29
N VAL A 53 7.68 13.83 6.47
CA VAL A 53 6.89 12.69 5.99
C VAL A 53 7.70 11.40 6.03
N VAL A 54 7.10 10.35 6.55
CA VAL A 54 7.68 9.00 6.56
C VAL A 54 6.81 8.04 5.75
N PHE A 55 7.39 7.46 4.71
CA PHE A 55 6.77 6.38 3.94
C PHE A 55 7.05 5.05 4.59
N ARG A 56 6.04 4.48 5.21
CA ARG A 56 6.12 3.17 5.88
C ARG A 56 6.04 2.04 4.84
N SER A 57 6.99 1.10 4.86
CA SER A 57 6.83 -0.15 4.13
C SER A 57 5.76 -1.05 4.77
N PRO A 58 5.02 -1.87 4.00
CA PRO A 58 3.99 -2.77 4.55
C PRO A 58 4.51 -3.73 5.62
N GLY A 59 5.77 -4.17 5.51
CA GLY A 59 6.42 -5.05 6.48
C GLY A 59 6.73 -4.42 7.83
N MET A 60 6.67 -3.09 7.94
CA MET A 60 6.85 -2.40 9.22
C MET A 60 5.52 -2.34 9.96
N TYR A 61 5.51 -2.85 11.21
CA TYR A 61 4.31 -2.84 12.03
C TYR A 61 3.78 -1.42 12.27
N PHE A 62 2.50 -1.22 12.00
CA PHE A 62 1.87 0.12 12.06
C PHE A 62 1.96 0.76 13.45
N ASN A 63 1.83 -0.04 14.51
CA ASN A 63 1.90 0.41 15.89
C ASN A 63 3.34 0.36 16.47
N ASN A 64 4.37 0.34 15.62
CA ASN A 64 5.75 0.46 16.08
C ASN A 64 5.91 1.71 16.94
N PRO A 65 6.50 1.62 18.17
CA PRO A 65 6.62 2.74 19.11
C PRO A 65 7.32 3.97 18.49
N LYS A 66 8.32 3.77 17.64
CA LYS A 66 9.03 4.88 16.98
C LYS A 66 8.13 5.61 15.97
N LEU A 67 7.28 4.88 15.22
CA LEU A 67 6.28 5.49 14.35
C LEU A 67 5.19 6.22 15.15
N ALA A 68 4.78 5.64 16.27
CA ALA A 68 3.79 6.27 17.16
C ALA A 68 4.34 7.59 17.75
N ASP A 69 5.61 7.61 18.14
CA ASP A 69 6.27 8.80 18.65
C ASP A 69 6.43 9.89 17.57
N ALA A 70 6.84 9.51 16.36
CA ALA A 70 6.92 10.42 15.22
C ALA A 70 5.55 11.06 14.91
N ARG A 71 4.45 10.27 14.91
CA ARG A 71 3.08 10.80 14.75
C ARG A 71 2.71 11.82 15.82
N LYS A 72 3.05 11.56 17.10
CA LYS A 72 2.79 12.50 18.21
C LYS A 72 3.54 13.82 18.04
N LYS A 73 4.69 13.79 17.37
CA LYS A 73 5.49 14.98 17.06
C LYS A 73 5.09 15.67 15.77
N GLY A 74 4.02 15.21 15.11
CA GLY A 74 3.45 15.84 13.92
C GLY A 74 4.00 15.32 12.59
N VAL A 75 4.87 14.31 12.59
CA VAL A 75 5.37 13.68 11.35
C VAL A 75 4.23 12.96 10.65
N VAL A 76 4.06 13.19 9.36
CA VAL A 76 3.07 12.50 8.54
C VAL A 76 3.57 11.10 8.22
N ILE A 77 2.89 10.08 8.74
CA ILE A 77 3.18 8.69 8.41
C ILE A 77 2.21 8.22 7.34
N THR A 78 2.73 7.84 6.19
CA THR A 78 1.95 7.39 5.02
C THR A 78 2.57 6.14 4.40
N SER A 79 2.02 5.71 3.29
CA SER A 79 2.53 4.59 2.48
C SER A 79 2.41 4.91 0.98
N GLU A 80 3.09 4.12 0.15
CA GLU A 80 3.01 4.25 -1.31
C GLU A 80 1.56 4.15 -1.79
N MET A 81 0.79 3.19 -1.26
CA MET A 81 -0.62 2.99 -1.64
C MET A 81 -1.54 4.11 -1.17
N GLU A 82 -1.33 4.68 0.01
CA GLU A 82 -2.13 5.82 0.48
C GLU A 82 -1.97 7.02 -0.45
N VAL A 83 -0.73 7.38 -0.77
CA VAL A 83 -0.45 8.49 -1.70
C VAL A 83 -0.93 8.17 -3.12
N PHE A 84 -0.81 6.92 -3.57
CA PHE A 84 -1.37 6.50 -4.85
C PHE A 84 -2.89 6.71 -4.91
N PHE A 85 -3.64 6.34 -3.86
CA PHE A 85 -5.09 6.55 -3.77
C PHE A 85 -5.47 8.04 -3.73
N ASP A 86 -4.59 8.88 -3.18
CA ASP A 86 -4.80 10.33 -3.15
C ASP A 86 -4.65 10.99 -4.51
N LEU A 87 -3.73 10.51 -5.33
CA LEU A 87 -3.31 11.14 -6.57
C LEU A 87 -3.87 10.47 -7.83
N CYS A 88 -4.37 9.23 -7.74
CA CYS A 88 -4.82 8.46 -8.90
C CYS A 88 -6.04 9.14 -9.56
N PRO A 89 -5.94 9.53 -10.85
CA PRO A 89 -7.01 10.22 -11.54
C PRO A 89 -8.10 9.27 -12.06
N CYS A 90 -7.79 7.97 -12.21
CA CYS A 90 -8.73 6.99 -12.75
C CYS A 90 -9.44 6.19 -11.65
N LYS A 91 -10.45 5.42 -12.03
CA LYS A 91 -11.15 4.52 -11.10
C LYS A 91 -10.24 3.45 -10.54
N ILE A 92 -10.29 3.28 -9.23
CA ILE A 92 -9.55 2.26 -8.48
C ILE A 92 -10.48 1.09 -8.13
N TYR A 93 -10.07 -0.10 -8.55
CA TYR A 93 -10.66 -1.39 -8.21
C TYR A 93 -9.72 -2.08 -7.25
N ALA A 94 -10.08 -2.24 -5.99
CA ALA A 94 -9.21 -2.83 -4.99
C ALA A 94 -9.76 -4.15 -4.46
N VAL A 95 -8.88 -5.12 -4.35
CA VAL A 95 -9.20 -6.49 -3.91
C VAL A 95 -8.46 -6.80 -2.62
N THR A 96 -9.18 -7.26 -1.61
CA THR A 96 -8.60 -7.83 -0.40
C THR A 96 -9.29 -9.15 -0.02
N GLY A 97 -8.78 -9.81 0.99
CA GLY A 97 -9.29 -11.06 1.55
C GLY A 97 -8.16 -11.89 2.15
N SER A 98 -8.48 -13.03 2.71
CA SER A 98 -7.45 -13.97 3.18
C SER A 98 -6.85 -14.72 2.00
N ASP A 99 -7.70 -15.28 1.12
CA ASP A 99 -7.31 -16.06 -0.05
C ASP A 99 -7.95 -15.53 -1.33
N GLY A 100 -7.44 -15.93 -2.49
CA GLY A 100 -7.98 -15.61 -3.82
C GLY A 100 -7.77 -14.18 -4.31
N LYS A 101 -7.08 -13.32 -3.56
CA LYS A 101 -6.81 -11.92 -3.94
C LYS A 101 -6.15 -11.79 -5.32
N THR A 102 -5.03 -12.47 -5.52
CA THR A 102 -4.23 -12.38 -6.75
C THR A 102 -5.01 -12.85 -7.98
N THR A 103 -5.73 -13.97 -7.84
CA THR A 103 -6.59 -14.51 -8.91
C THR A 103 -7.68 -13.50 -9.27
N THR A 104 -8.41 -13.01 -8.28
CA THR A 104 -9.50 -12.04 -8.48
C THR A 104 -8.98 -10.73 -9.09
N THR A 105 -7.87 -10.19 -8.59
CA THR A 105 -7.21 -8.99 -9.15
C THR A 105 -6.84 -9.19 -10.62
N THR A 106 -6.29 -10.36 -10.96
CA THR A 106 -5.89 -10.68 -12.33
C THR A 106 -7.09 -10.83 -13.26
N ILE A 107 -8.17 -11.46 -12.79
CA ILE A 107 -9.42 -11.58 -13.57
C ILE A 107 -10.04 -10.21 -13.85
N ILE A 108 -10.16 -9.36 -12.82
CA ILE A 108 -10.71 -8.00 -12.98
C ILE A 108 -9.87 -7.19 -13.97
N ALA A 109 -8.54 -7.23 -13.82
CA ALA A 109 -7.64 -6.54 -14.75
C ALA A 109 -7.85 -7.00 -16.20
N GLY A 110 -7.86 -8.32 -16.44
CA GLY A 110 -8.08 -8.88 -17.77
C GLY A 110 -9.46 -8.56 -18.37
N LEU A 111 -10.51 -8.48 -17.56
CA LEU A 111 -11.84 -8.08 -18.03
C LEU A 111 -11.86 -6.60 -18.45
N LEU A 112 -11.22 -5.73 -17.69
CA LEU A 112 -11.12 -4.31 -18.00
C LEU A 112 -10.25 -4.07 -19.24
N GLU A 113 -9.15 -4.78 -19.41
CA GLU A 113 -8.32 -4.75 -20.62
C GLU A 113 -9.11 -5.18 -21.85
N LYS A 114 -9.87 -6.28 -21.76
CA LYS A 114 -10.75 -6.74 -22.85
C LYS A 114 -11.88 -5.76 -23.18
N SER A 115 -12.29 -4.93 -22.22
CA SER A 115 -13.26 -3.85 -22.45
C SER A 115 -12.64 -2.60 -23.10
N GLY A 116 -11.35 -2.64 -23.45
CA GLY A 116 -10.62 -1.56 -24.11
C GLY A 116 -9.99 -0.53 -23.15
N LYS A 117 -9.96 -0.79 -21.86
CA LYS A 117 -9.26 0.10 -20.90
C LYS A 117 -7.77 -0.21 -20.82
N LYS A 118 -6.97 0.83 -20.69
CA LYS A 118 -5.59 0.68 -20.22
C LYS A 118 -5.62 0.41 -18.72
N VAL A 119 -4.98 -0.68 -18.28
CA VAL A 119 -5.05 -1.15 -16.89
C VAL A 119 -3.68 -1.10 -16.23
N TYR A 120 -3.62 -0.51 -15.03
CA TYR A 120 -2.47 -0.51 -14.16
C TYR A 120 -2.72 -1.47 -12.98
N LYS A 121 -1.98 -2.57 -12.95
CA LYS A 121 -2.12 -3.61 -11.95
C LYS A 121 -0.95 -3.57 -10.95
N GLY A 122 -1.25 -3.52 -9.64
CA GLY A 122 -0.22 -3.46 -8.61
C GLY A 122 -0.73 -3.64 -7.19
N GLY A 123 -0.05 -3.00 -6.24
CA GLY A 123 -0.33 -3.10 -4.80
C GLY A 123 0.55 -4.14 -4.11
N ASN A 124 -0.05 -5.11 -3.44
CA ASN A 124 0.67 -6.22 -2.79
C ASN A 124 1.35 -7.17 -3.78
N ILE A 125 1.05 -7.04 -5.06
CA ILE A 125 1.61 -7.82 -6.17
C ILE A 125 2.10 -6.89 -7.28
N GLY A 126 3.01 -7.38 -8.12
CA GLY A 126 3.47 -6.65 -9.29
C GLY A 126 4.40 -5.48 -8.96
N LYS A 127 4.18 -4.36 -9.64
CA LYS A 127 5.00 -3.15 -9.50
C LYS A 127 4.32 -2.12 -8.61
N ALA A 128 5.13 -1.28 -7.95
CA ALA A 128 4.65 -0.07 -7.30
C ALA A 128 3.95 0.84 -8.34
N LEU A 129 2.79 1.38 -8.01
CA LEU A 129 1.98 2.16 -8.93
C LEU A 129 2.21 3.67 -8.83
N LEU A 130 2.57 4.17 -7.68
CA LEU A 130 2.85 5.60 -7.49
C LEU A 130 3.93 6.14 -8.44
N PRO A 131 5.01 5.40 -8.77
CA PRO A 131 5.97 5.84 -9.78
C PRO A 131 5.40 6.04 -11.19
N LEU A 132 4.24 5.45 -11.48
CA LEU A 132 3.56 5.54 -12.77
C LEU A 132 2.45 6.60 -12.80
N ILE A 133 2.28 7.36 -11.71
CA ILE A 133 1.13 8.26 -11.53
C ILE A 133 0.97 9.29 -12.65
N GLU A 134 2.08 9.75 -13.22
CA GLU A 134 2.08 10.72 -14.34
C GLU A 134 1.67 10.11 -15.68
N GLU A 135 1.65 8.77 -15.81
CA GLU A 135 1.25 8.04 -17.01
C GLU A 135 -0.24 7.67 -17.00
N ILE A 136 -0.89 7.78 -15.83
CA ILE A 136 -2.28 7.36 -15.61
C ILE A 136 -3.23 8.49 -16.00
N ASN A 137 -4.23 8.16 -16.82
CA ASN A 137 -5.27 9.10 -17.25
C ASN A 137 -6.63 8.73 -16.66
N GLU A 138 -7.57 9.67 -16.62
CA GLU A 138 -8.92 9.49 -16.07
C GLU A 138 -9.71 8.31 -16.67
N ASN A 139 -9.47 7.99 -17.95
CA ASN A 139 -10.15 6.91 -18.66
C ASN A 139 -9.52 5.53 -18.42
N ASP A 140 -8.36 5.46 -17.81
CA ASP A 140 -7.68 4.22 -17.47
C ASP A 140 -8.37 3.51 -16.28
N ALA A 141 -7.79 2.44 -15.80
CA ALA A 141 -8.22 1.75 -14.59
C ALA A 141 -7.03 1.29 -13.77
N ALA A 142 -7.08 1.50 -12.47
CA ALA A 142 -6.13 0.90 -11.53
C ALA A 142 -6.77 -0.31 -10.85
N VAL A 143 -6.11 -1.47 -10.89
CA VAL A 143 -6.57 -2.69 -10.23
C VAL A 143 -5.52 -3.10 -9.21
N VAL A 144 -5.85 -3.01 -7.94
CA VAL A 144 -4.87 -3.17 -6.85
C VAL A 144 -5.24 -4.32 -5.92
N GLU A 145 -4.26 -5.14 -5.62
CA GLU A 145 -4.35 -6.11 -4.53
C GLU A 145 -3.88 -5.44 -3.24
N LEU A 146 -4.65 -5.54 -2.16
CA LEU A 146 -4.29 -4.95 -0.87
C LEU A 146 -4.23 -6.00 0.23
N SER A 147 -3.11 -6.02 0.96
CA SER A 147 -2.94 -6.80 2.18
C SER A 147 -3.53 -6.06 3.39
N SER A 148 -3.74 -6.79 4.49
CA SER A 148 -4.13 -6.19 5.77
C SER A 148 -3.09 -5.18 6.29
N PHE A 149 -1.81 -5.44 6.03
CA PHE A 149 -0.70 -4.55 6.42
C PHE A 149 -0.68 -3.20 5.66
N GLN A 150 -1.17 -3.19 4.43
CA GLN A 150 -1.36 -1.95 3.68
C GLN A 150 -2.63 -1.24 4.15
N LEU A 151 -3.72 -1.98 4.32
CA LEU A 151 -5.03 -1.43 4.68
C LEU A 151 -5.10 -0.81 6.08
N ILE A 152 -4.30 -1.28 7.05
CA ILE A 152 -4.36 -0.83 8.44
C ILE A 152 -4.22 0.69 8.61
N SER A 153 -3.51 1.36 7.71
CA SER A 153 -3.29 2.81 7.75
C SER A 153 -4.11 3.59 6.72
N MET A 154 -4.78 2.90 5.79
CA MET A 154 -5.48 3.56 4.70
C MET A 154 -6.67 4.38 5.18
N ARG A 155 -6.78 5.61 4.63
CA ARG A 155 -7.82 6.60 4.96
C ARG A 155 -8.71 6.94 3.76
N LYS A 156 -8.51 6.25 2.64
CA LYS A 156 -9.37 6.32 1.45
C LYS A 156 -9.75 4.91 1.03
N SER A 157 -10.97 4.77 0.57
CA SER A 157 -11.48 3.55 -0.05
C SER A 157 -11.49 3.68 -1.57
N PRO A 158 -11.40 2.56 -2.32
CA PRO A 158 -11.48 2.55 -3.77
C PRO A 158 -12.90 2.88 -4.27
N ASP A 159 -13.03 3.14 -5.56
CA ASP A 159 -14.33 3.24 -6.23
C ASP A 159 -15.07 1.91 -6.21
N VAL A 160 -14.33 0.80 -6.38
CA VAL A 160 -14.88 -0.56 -6.29
C VAL A 160 -14.03 -1.39 -5.34
N ALA A 161 -14.61 -1.82 -4.24
CA ALA A 161 -14.00 -2.70 -3.25
C ALA A 161 -14.48 -4.14 -3.45
N VAL A 162 -13.55 -5.09 -3.49
CA VAL A 162 -13.83 -6.51 -3.56
C VAL A 162 -13.21 -7.23 -2.37
N ILE A 163 -14.03 -7.97 -1.62
CA ILE A 163 -13.60 -8.78 -0.49
C ILE A 163 -13.84 -10.24 -0.84
N THR A 164 -12.78 -11.01 -1.08
CA THR A 164 -12.90 -12.42 -1.51
C THR A 164 -13.40 -13.33 -0.41
N ASN A 165 -12.76 -13.27 0.75
CA ASN A 165 -13.13 -14.00 1.95
C ASN A 165 -12.41 -13.43 3.17
N ILE A 166 -12.84 -13.85 4.37
CA ILE A 166 -12.16 -13.53 5.62
C ILE A 166 -12.04 -14.82 6.43
N ALA A 167 -10.81 -15.30 6.59
CA ALA A 167 -10.44 -16.45 7.41
C ALA A 167 -9.22 -16.09 8.26
N PRO A 168 -8.95 -16.76 9.38
CA PRO A 168 -7.80 -16.47 10.22
C PRO A 168 -6.50 -16.52 9.43
N ASN A 169 -5.76 -15.41 9.47
CA ASN A 169 -4.45 -15.27 8.82
C ASN A 169 -3.65 -14.15 9.48
N HIS A 170 -2.32 -14.29 9.54
CA HIS A 170 -1.41 -13.28 10.09
C HIS A 170 -1.75 -12.85 11.54
N LEU A 171 -2.31 -13.75 12.36
CA LEU A 171 -2.66 -13.44 13.75
C LEU A 171 -1.43 -13.28 14.66
N ASP A 172 -0.30 -13.82 14.24
CA ASP A 172 1.02 -13.60 14.85
C ASP A 172 1.45 -12.12 14.81
N VAL A 173 0.93 -11.36 13.84
CA VAL A 173 1.24 -9.93 13.67
C VAL A 173 0.09 -9.04 14.14
N HIS A 174 -1.16 -9.38 13.78
CA HIS A 174 -2.33 -8.58 14.16
C HIS A 174 -2.77 -8.79 15.62
N GLY A 175 -2.32 -9.88 16.26
CA GLY A 175 -2.71 -10.23 17.63
C GLY A 175 -4.06 -10.93 17.70
N THR A 176 -5.12 -10.37 17.13
CA THR A 176 -6.47 -10.93 17.16
C THR A 176 -7.12 -10.97 15.79
N MET A 177 -8.15 -11.82 15.65
CA MET A 177 -8.99 -11.87 14.45
C MET A 177 -9.75 -10.55 14.25
N GLU A 178 -10.12 -9.88 15.32
CA GLU A 178 -10.81 -8.60 15.29
C GLU A 178 -9.93 -7.51 14.67
N GLU A 179 -8.68 -7.37 15.12
CA GLU A 179 -7.71 -6.42 14.54
C GLU A 179 -7.43 -6.71 13.06
N TYR A 180 -7.36 -7.99 12.69
CA TYR A 180 -7.21 -8.39 11.30
C TYR A 180 -8.42 -7.96 10.45
N ILE A 181 -9.65 -8.18 10.93
CA ILE A 181 -10.89 -7.74 10.28
C ILE A 181 -10.94 -6.21 10.19
N ASP A 182 -10.63 -5.53 11.29
CA ASP A 182 -10.65 -4.06 11.36
C ASP A 182 -9.67 -3.43 10.37
N SER A 183 -8.48 -4.02 10.22
CA SER A 183 -7.55 -3.57 9.18
C SER A 183 -8.17 -3.62 7.77
N LYS A 184 -8.94 -4.67 7.46
CA LYS A 184 -9.59 -4.83 6.14
C LYS A 184 -10.84 -3.97 5.96
N LYS A 185 -11.52 -3.59 7.04
CA LYS A 185 -12.66 -2.66 6.98
C LYS A 185 -12.29 -1.30 6.36
N ASN A 186 -11.02 -0.88 6.49
CA ASN A 186 -10.53 0.35 5.86
C ASN A 186 -10.70 0.37 4.33
N LEU A 187 -10.86 -0.81 3.70
CA LEU A 187 -11.18 -0.87 2.28
C LEU A 187 -12.56 -0.25 1.96
N ILE A 188 -13.50 -0.25 2.89
CA ILE A 188 -14.90 0.12 2.64
C ILE A 188 -15.44 1.28 3.47
N ILE A 189 -14.90 1.51 4.67
CA ILE A 189 -15.47 2.51 5.60
C ILE A 189 -15.36 3.96 5.15
N HIS A 190 -14.50 4.24 4.18
CA HIS A 190 -14.30 5.57 3.62
C HIS A 190 -14.95 5.71 2.23
N GLN A 191 -15.79 4.75 1.81
CA GLN A 191 -16.52 4.82 0.55
C GLN A 191 -17.60 5.91 0.59
N ASN A 192 -17.86 6.51 -0.58
CA ASN A 192 -18.94 7.49 -0.78
C ASN A 192 -20.14 6.84 -1.51
N ALA A 193 -21.18 7.60 -1.77
CA ALA A 193 -22.42 7.13 -2.40
C ALA A 193 -22.22 6.56 -3.83
N PHE A 194 -21.12 6.87 -4.50
CA PHE A 194 -20.82 6.39 -5.85
C PHE A 194 -19.91 5.15 -5.86
N SER A 195 -19.34 4.80 -4.72
CA SER A 195 -18.48 3.62 -4.56
C SER A 195 -19.33 2.34 -4.47
N LYS A 196 -18.71 1.20 -4.78
CA LYS A 196 -19.36 -0.11 -4.77
C LYS A 196 -18.55 -1.12 -3.96
N THR A 197 -19.22 -1.95 -3.20
CA THR A 197 -18.63 -3.10 -2.50
C THR A 197 -19.18 -4.39 -3.05
N VAL A 198 -18.30 -5.32 -3.38
CA VAL A 198 -18.64 -6.66 -3.86
C VAL A 198 -18.07 -7.69 -2.86
N PRO A 199 -18.88 -8.23 -1.95
CA PRO A 199 -18.49 -9.39 -1.13
C PRO A 199 -18.60 -10.66 -1.98
N VAL A 200 -17.52 -11.45 -2.05
CA VAL A 200 -17.49 -12.68 -2.85
C VAL A 200 -17.76 -13.92 -1.99
N SER A 201 -17.57 -13.82 -0.67
CA SER A 201 -17.68 -14.93 0.28
C SER A 201 -19.13 -15.27 0.69
N TYR A 202 -20.06 -15.27 -0.25
CA TYR A 202 -21.46 -15.60 0.08
C TYR A 202 -21.69 -17.10 0.31
N THR A 203 -20.84 -17.97 -0.20
CA THR A 203 -20.98 -19.43 -0.08
C THR A 203 -20.88 -19.95 1.35
N HIS A 204 -20.23 -19.20 2.23
CA HIS A 204 -20.13 -19.53 3.65
C HIS A 204 -21.25 -18.92 4.50
N LEU A 205 -22.02 -17.99 3.94
CA LEU A 205 -23.16 -17.36 4.61
C LEU A 205 -24.50 -18.01 4.31
N THR A 206 -24.54 -18.91 3.31
CA THR A 206 -25.78 -19.52 2.82
C THR A 206 -25.94 -21.00 3.17
N LEU A 207 -24.98 -21.60 3.86
CA LEU A 207 -25.14 -22.97 4.37
C LEU A 207 -25.60 -22.90 5.82
N PRO A 208 -26.76 -23.49 6.11
CA PRO A 208 -27.24 -23.64 7.48
C PRO A 208 -26.36 -24.57 8.30
#